data_81350ec8418a8022cfcf0bc41a879661
#
_entry.id   81350ec8418a8022cfcf0bc41a879661
#
_cell.length_a   1.000
_cell.length_b   1.000
_cell.length_c   1.000
_cell.angle_alpha   90.00
_cell.angle_beta   90.00
_cell.angle_gamma   90.00
#
_symmetry.space_group_name_H-M   'P 1'
#
loop_
_entity.id
_entity.type
_entity.pdbx_description
1 polymer ?
#
loop_
_entity_poly.entity_id
_entity_poly.type
_entity_poly.pdbx_seq_one_letter_code
_entity_poly.pdbx_strand_id
1 'polypeptide(L)'
;ENPLNLATEHTAYTSISKIREYVTSNKIRSTTEQGLVLNYDINGVELTNLDGNILANRIVIPSSGNINTTYEYDSENRVYKRFVNGNANIDYYTKEQFTTKNIIVQKINTKMASDNYYWDLETIGSGNGYYITNGYAVPILWNKESRESKTKYTYLDGSEVLLNDGNTYIQLQSTNQALTIT
;
A
#
# COMPACT_ATOMS: atom_id res chain seq x y z
N GLU A 1 -1.73 -15.78 24.64
CA GLU A 1 -0.40 -16.41 24.73
C GLU A 1 0.59 -15.65 23.83
N ASN A 2 1.83 -15.54 24.27
CA ASN A 2 2.91 -14.90 23.50
C ASN A 2 3.96 -15.96 23.10
N PRO A 3 3.67 -16.82 22.12
CA PRO A 3 4.53 -17.98 21.79
C PRO A 3 5.89 -17.57 21.22
N LEU A 4 6.03 -16.33 20.74
CA LEU A 4 7.27 -15.78 20.16
C LEU A 4 8.08 -14.95 21.16
N ASN A 5 7.62 -14.84 22.41
CA ASN A 5 8.22 -13.98 23.43
C ASN A 5 8.51 -12.55 22.94
N LEU A 6 7.56 -11.98 22.18
CA LEU A 6 7.63 -10.63 21.67
C LEU A 6 7.29 -9.62 22.77
N ALA A 7 7.73 -8.36 22.57
CA ALA A 7 7.27 -7.26 23.42
C ALA A 7 5.73 -7.11 23.35
N THR A 8 5.13 -6.70 24.46
CA THR A 8 3.64 -6.67 24.62
C THR A 8 2.94 -5.91 23.52
N GLU A 9 3.53 -4.80 23.05
CA GLU A 9 3.00 -3.98 21.96
C GLU A 9 2.92 -4.71 20.62
N HIS A 10 3.68 -5.80 20.45
CA HIS A 10 3.66 -6.62 19.24
C HIS A 10 2.74 -7.84 19.34
N THR A 11 2.04 -8.00 20.47
CA THR A 11 1.15 -9.16 20.72
C THR A 11 -0.33 -8.82 20.64
N ALA A 12 -0.66 -7.54 20.41
CA ALA A 12 -2.04 -7.11 20.30
C ALA A 12 -2.66 -7.60 18.99
N TYR A 13 -3.73 -8.36 19.06
CA TYR A 13 -4.49 -8.83 17.92
C TYR A 13 -5.99 -8.89 18.24
N THR A 14 -6.81 -8.89 17.19
CA THR A 14 -8.25 -9.00 17.30
C THR A 14 -8.81 -9.82 16.13
N SER A 15 -10.13 -9.98 16.11
CA SER A 15 -10.84 -10.63 15.00
C SER A 15 -12.07 -9.79 14.62
N ILE A 16 -12.57 -10.00 13.41
CA ILE A 16 -13.78 -9.33 12.93
C ILE A 16 -14.98 -9.60 13.87
N SER A 17 -15.10 -10.80 14.41
CA SER A 17 -16.16 -11.14 15.37
C SER A 17 -16.07 -10.31 16.66
N LYS A 18 -14.87 -10.20 17.24
CA LYS A 18 -14.64 -9.37 18.43
C LYS A 18 -14.89 -7.88 18.16
N ILE A 19 -14.48 -7.38 17.00
CA ILE A 19 -14.76 -5.99 16.59
C ILE A 19 -16.28 -5.77 16.51
N ARG A 20 -17.02 -6.66 15.85
CA ARG A 20 -18.48 -6.56 15.71
C ARG A 20 -19.19 -6.59 17.07
N GLU A 21 -18.78 -7.50 17.96
CA GLU A 21 -19.30 -7.57 19.32
C GLU A 21 -19.08 -6.26 20.09
N TYR A 22 -17.86 -5.73 20.04
CA TYR A 22 -17.51 -4.46 20.67
C TYR A 22 -18.32 -3.29 20.12
N VAL A 23 -18.43 -3.18 18.79
CA VAL A 23 -19.19 -2.14 18.08
C VAL A 23 -20.68 -2.19 18.52
N THR A 24 -21.26 -3.39 18.57
CA THR A 24 -22.66 -3.58 18.97
C THR A 24 -22.88 -3.22 20.43
N SER A 25 -22.04 -3.75 21.33
CA SER A 25 -22.16 -3.56 22.78
C SER A 25 -21.98 -2.09 23.19
N ASN A 26 -21.12 -1.37 22.48
CA ASN A 26 -20.82 0.05 22.75
C ASN A 26 -21.62 1.02 21.87
N LYS A 27 -22.59 0.52 21.07
CA LYS A 27 -23.41 1.32 20.16
C LYS A 27 -22.60 2.24 19.24
N ILE A 28 -21.46 1.76 18.75
CA ILE A 28 -20.60 2.51 17.82
C ILE A 28 -21.22 2.42 16.42
N ARG A 29 -21.07 3.48 15.65
CA ARG A 29 -21.52 3.51 14.26
C ARG A 29 -20.87 2.37 13.46
N SER A 30 -21.70 1.52 12.86
CA SER A 30 -21.28 0.34 12.06
C SER A 30 -21.45 0.52 10.56
N THR A 31 -22.00 1.67 10.12
CA THR A 31 -22.23 1.97 8.72
C THR A 31 -21.51 3.24 8.30
N THR A 32 -21.21 3.36 7.02
CA THR A 32 -20.64 4.54 6.41
C THR A 32 -21.35 4.83 5.08
N GLU A 33 -21.52 6.09 4.76
CA GLU A 33 -22.01 6.55 3.46
C GLU A 33 -20.86 6.73 2.45
N GLN A 34 -19.62 6.58 2.89
CA GLN A 34 -18.48 6.65 1.99
C GLN A 34 -18.45 5.41 1.09
N GLY A 35 -18.47 5.62 -0.22
CA GLY A 35 -18.29 4.56 -1.20
C GLY A 35 -16.87 3.98 -1.17
N LEU A 36 -16.53 3.12 -2.12
CA LEU A 36 -15.22 2.48 -2.25
C LEU A 36 -14.09 3.51 -2.23
N VAL A 37 -13.00 3.18 -1.57
CA VAL A 37 -11.79 4.03 -1.51
C VAL A 37 -11.00 3.94 -2.82
N LEU A 38 -11.03 2.78 -3.46
CA LEU A 38 -10.36 2.47 -4.71
C LEU A 38 -11.40 1.93 -5.70
N ASN A 39 -11.23 2.25 -6.98
CA ASN A 39 -12.09 1.78 -8.05
C ASN A 39 -11.34 0.71 -8.86
N TYR A 40 -12.08 -0.31 -9.30
CA TYR A 40 -11.55 -1.49 -10.00
C TYR A 40 -12.17 -1.61 -11.37
N ASP A 41 -11.37 -2.05 -12.35
CA ASP A 41 -11.88 -2.39 -13.68
C ASP A 41 -12.16 -3.89 -13.74
N ILE A 42 -13.41 -4.27 -14.02
CA ILE A 42 -13.84 -5.66 -14.12
C ILE A 42 -13.19 -6.39 -15.32
N ASN A 43 -12.80 -5.65 -16.36
CA ASN A 43 -12.14 -6.20 -17.53
C ASN A 43 -10.62 -6.32 -17.36
N GLY A 44 -10.11 -5.76 -16.29
CA GLY A 44 -8.68 -5.69 -15.99
C GLY A 44 -7.97 -4.55 -16.70
N VAL A 45 -6.86 -4.11 -16.10
CA VAL A 45 -6.03 -3.01 -16.57
C VAL A 45 -4.69 -3.54 -17.06
N GLU A 46 -4.31 -3.18 -18.28
CA GLU A 46 -3.00 -3.47 -18.85
C GLU A 46 -2.21 -2.15 -19.00
N LEU A 47 -1.08 -2.05 -18.31
CA LEU A 47 -0.28 -0.82 -18.27
C LEU A 47 0.66 -0.66 -19.48
N THR A 48 0.84 -1.70 -20.28
CA THR A 48 1.79 -1.74 -21.41
C THR A 48 1.52 -0.69 -22.48
N ASN A 49 0.28 -0.24 -22.60
CA ASN A 49 -0.14 0.75 -23.60
C ASN A 49 -0.20 2.18 -23.07
N LEU A 50 0.15 2.38 -21.81
CA LEU A 50 0.12 3.71 -21.19
C LEU A 50 1.48 4.40 -21.31
N ASP A 51 1.45 5.72 -21.48
CA ASP A 51 2.67 6.53 -21.58
C ASP A 51 3.49 6.44 -20.28
N GLY A 52 4.80 6.33 -20.45
CA GLY A 52 5.73 6.23 -19.33
C GLY A 52 5.72 4.88 -18.61
N ASN A 53 5.13 3.84 -19.23
CA ASN A 53 5.23 2.50 -18.64
C ASN A 53 6.68 2.01 -18.62
N ILE A 54 7.03 1.30 -17.57
CA ILE A 54 8.33 0.65 -17.38
C ILE A 54 8.12 -0.78 -16.87
N LEU A 55 9.06 -1.67 -17.18
CA LEU A 55 9.08 -2.99 -16.57
C LEU A 55 9.22 -2.88 -15.07
N ALA A 56 8.49 -3.73 -14.35
CA ALA A 56 8.45 -3.74 -12.90
C ALA A 56 8.50 -5.18 -12.37
N ASN A 57 9.55 -5.92 -12.75
CA ASN A 57 9.76 -7.27 -12.23
C ASN A 57 10.22 -7.25 -10.77
N ARG A 58 10.93 -6.19 -10.38
CA ARG A 58 11.38 -6.00 -9.02
C ARG A 58 11.26 -4.54 -8.59
N ILE A 59 10.65 -4.31 -7.44
CA ILE A 59 10.47 -2.98 -6.85
C ILE A 59 11.15 -2.97 -5.49
N VAL A 60 12.05 -2.01 -5.26
CA VAL A 60 12.70 -1.80 -3.96
C VAL A 60 12.26 -0.46 -3.39
N ILE A 61 11.65 -0.49 -2.23
CA ILE A 61 11.09 0.66 -1.53
C ILE A 61 11.81 0.76 -0.18
N PRO A 62 12.88 1.55 -0.08
CA PRO A 62 13.47 1.85 1.22
C PRO A 62 12.44 2.58 2.09
N SER A 63 12.35 2.15 3.34
CA SER A 63 11.61 2.83 4.40
C SER A 63 12.58 3.58 5.31
N SER A 64 12.23 3.94 6.51
CA SER A 64 13.15 4.56 7.46
C SER A 64 14.27 3.60 7.90
N GLY A 65 15.48 4.12 8.06
CA GLY A 65 16.60 3.37 8.62
C GLY A 65 17.05 2.19 7.76
N ASN A 66 17.02 0.99 8.33
CA ASN A 66 17.51 -0.23 7.70
C ASN A 66 16.40 -1.12 7.13
N ILE A 67 15.20 -0.59 6.91
CA ILE A 67 14.07 -1.39 6.43
C ILE A 67 13.88 -1.15 4.94
N ASN A 68 14.02 -2.22 4.15
CA ASN A 68 13.73 -2.23 2.73
C ASN A 68 12.58 -3.21 2.46
N THR A 69 11.50 -2.70 1.90
CA THR A 69 10.46 -3.54 1.34
C THR A 69 10.77 -3.81 -0.12
N THR A 70 10.74 -5.07 -0.52
CA THR A 70 10.93 -5.47 -1.91
C THR A 70 9.70 -6.25 -2.38
N TYR A 71 9.31 -6.01 -3.61
CA TYR A 71 8.29 -6.79 -4.31
C TYR A 71 8.92 -7.42 -5.55
N GLU A 72 8.66 -8.71 -5.78
CA GLU A 72 9.11 -9.43 -6.95
C GLU A 72 7.91 -10.02 -7.69
N TYR A 73 7.84 -9.78 -8.99
CA TYR A 73 6.73 -10.22 -9.83
C TYR A 73 6.81 -11.73 -10.09
N ASP A 74 5.75 -12.41 -9.75
CA ASP A 74 5.48 -13.80 -10.11
C ASP A 74 4.55 -13.78 -11.34
N SER A 75 5.13 -14.01 -12.51
CA SER A 75 4.40 -13.94 -13.78
C SER A 75 3.41 -15.10 -13.97
N GLU A 76 3.63 -16.25 -13.31
CA GLU A 76 2.74 -17.40 -13.38
C GLU A 76 1.43 -17.11 -12.65
N ASN A 77 1.52 -16.57 -11.43
CA ASN A 77 0.37 -16.22 -10.61
C ASN A 77 -0.11 -14.78 -10.81
N ARG A 78 0.63 -13.97 -11.58
CA ARG A 78 0.35 -12.55 -11.87
C ARG A 78 0.17 -11.71 -10.60
N VAL A 79 1.04 -11.93 -9.60
CA VAL A 79 1.08 -11.22 -8.33
C VAL A 79 2.50 -10.82 -7.97
N TYR A 80 2.64 -9.92 -7.02
CA TYR A 80 3.93 -9.55 -6.44
C TYR A 80 4.13 -10.23 -5.09
N LYS A 81 5.21 -10.97 -4.93
CA LYS A 81 5.67 -11.53 -3.67
C LYS A 81 6.38 -10.46 -2.85
N ARG A 82 6.04 -10.34 -1.58
CA ARG A 82 6.61 -9.32 -0.67
C ARG A 82 7.76 -9.87 0.16
N PHE A 83 8.83 -9.05 0.25
CA PHE A 83 10.01 -9.32 1.07
C PHE A 83 10.29 -8.11 1.98
N VAL A 84 10.89 -8.37 3.14
CA VAL A 84 11.39 -7.34 4.05
C VAL A 84 12.84 -7.67 4.36
N ASN A 85 13.75 -6.72 4.09
CA ASN A 85 15.20 -6.89 4.25
C ASN A 85 15.73 -8.19 3.61
N GLY A 86 15.23 -8.52 2.41
CA GLY A 86 15.62 -9.70 1.64
C GLY A 86 14.97 -11.02 2.10
N ASN A 87 14.23 -11.02 3.20
CA ASN A 87 13.53 -12.22 3.68
C ASN A 87 12.08 -12.22 3.19
N ALA A 88 11.57 -13.38 2.77
CA ALA A 88 10.16 -13.53 2.42
C ALA A 88 9.29 -13.11 3.61
N ASN A 89 8.29 -12.27 3.35
CA ASN A 89 7.34 -11.84 4.37
C ASN A 89 6.24 -12.91 4.48
N ILE A 90 6.33 -13.74 5.49
CA ILE A 90 5.48 -14.91 5.69
C ILE A 90 4.43 -14.63 6.78
N ASP A 91 3.19 -15.01 6.52
CA ASP A 91 2.14 -15.02 7.54
C ASP A 91 2.44 -16.10 8.60
N TYR A 92 2.32 -15.70 9.86
CA TYR A 92 2.69 -16.59 10.97
C TYR A 92 1.81 -17.84 11.07
N TYR A 93 0.52 -17.72 10.76
CA TYR A 93 -0.44 -18.82 10.91
C TYR A 93 -0.55 -19.67 9.66
N THR A 94 -0.72 -19.06 8.49
CA THR A 94 -0.90 -19.79 7.24
C THR A 94 0.40 -20.32 6.67
N LYS A 95 1.54 -19.74 7.08
CA LYS A 95 2.90 -20.02 6.54
C LYS A 95 3.03 -19.64 5.06
N GLU A 96 2.09 -18.90 4.52
CA GLU A 96 2.12 -18.42 3.15
C GLU A 96 2.84 -17.06 3.06
N GLN A 97 3.52 -16.82 1.95
CA GLN A 97 4.14 -15.53 1.69
C GLN A 97 3.07 -14.50 1.30
N PHE A 98 3.18 -13.29 1.86
CA PHE A 98 2.32 -12.18 1.45
C PHE A 98 2.54 -11.83 -0.01
N THR A 99 1.42 -11.77 -0.74
CA THR A 99 1.36 -11.37 -2.14
C THR A 99 0.39 -10.22 -2.34
N THR A 100 0.53 -9.50 -3.43
CA THR A 100 -0.40 -8.46 -3.83
C THR A 100 -0.55 -8.39 -5.34
N LYS A 101 -1.77 -8.07 -5.80
CA LYS A 101 -2.07 -7.87 -7.21
C LYS A 101 -1.61 -6.49 -7.68
N ASN A 102 -1.87 -5.49 -6.85
CA ASN A 102 -1.61 -4.09 -7.16
C ASN A 102 -0.71 -3.47 -6.11
N ILE A 103 0.18 -2.57 -6.55
CA ILE A 103 0.98 -1.74 -5.65
C ILE A 103 0.78 -0.29 -6.08
N ILE A 104 0.46 0.57 -5.13
CA ILE A 104 0.51 2.02 -5.30
C ILE A 104 1.67 2.52 -4.44
N VAL A 105 2.67 3.13 -5.07
CA VAL A 105 3.70 3.87 -4.35
C VAL A 105 3.30 5.33 -4.34
N GLN A 106 2.89 5.85 -3.19
CA GLN A 106 2.52 7.26 -3.00
C GLN A 106 3.71 8.00 -2.40
N LYS A 107 4.32 8.90 -3.17
CA LYS A 107 5.42 9.75 -2.70
C LYS A 107 4.84 10.90 -1.87
N ILE A 108 5.33 11.05 -0.63
CA ILE A 108 4.89 12.07 0.30
C ILE A 108 6.09 12.79 0.91
N ASN A 109 5.90 14.04 1.32
CA ASN A 109 6.89 14.72 2.15
C ASN A 109 6.84 14.16 3.57
N THR A 110 8.00 14.04 4.17
CA THR A 110 8.15 13.59 5.54
C THR A 110 9.11 14.53 6.27
N LYS A 111 8.80 14.84 7.52
CA LYS A 111 9.68 15.61 8.39
C LYS A 111 9.72 15.00 9.79
N MET A 112 10.82 15.21 10.49
CA MET A 112 10.91 14.83 11.89
C MET A 112 9.94 15.69 12.69
N ALA A 113 9.13 15.07 13.53
CA ALA A 113 8.25 15.78 14.45
C ALA A 113 9.05 16.55 15.52
N SER A 114 8.41 17.49 16.19
CA SER A 114 9.06 18.38 17.17
C SER A 114 9.67 17.64 18.37
N ASP A 115 9.22 16.43 18.65
CA ASP A 115 9.75 15.56 19.71
C ASP A 115 11.02 14.80 19.30
N ASN A 116 11.43 14.88 18.03
CA ASN A 116 12.56 14.17 17.41
C ASN A 116 12.47 12.63 17.53
N TYR A 117 11.27 12.10 17.72
CA TYR A 117 11.04 10.68 17.86
C TYR A 117 10.14 10.13 16.76
N TYR A 118 9.10 10.87 16.38
CA TYR A 118 8.14 10.48 15.34
C TYR A 118 8.39 11.22 14.03
N TRP A 119 7.84 10.67 12.95
CA TRP A 119 7.82 11.31 11.64
C TRP A 119 6.42 11.80 11.33
N ASP A 120 6.31 13.07 10.98
CA ASP A 120 5.12 13.63 10.36
C ASP A 120 5.07 13.23 8.89
N LEU A 121 3.95 12.67 8.47
CA LEU A 121 3.69 12.23 7.11
C LEU A 121 2.68 13.19 6.48
N GLU A 122 3.09 13.95 5.46
CA GLU A 122 2.21 14.89 4.76
C GLU A 122 1.33 14.12 3.76
N THR A 123 0.22 13.57 4.25
CA THR A 123 -0.73 12.78 3.46
C THR A 123 -1.90 13.57 2.90
N ILE A 124 -2.01 14.86 3.22
CA ILE A 124 -3.00 15.82 2.67
C ILE A 124 -2.27 16.68 1.66
N GLY A 125 -2.88 16.94 0.50
CA GLY A 125 -2.29 17.68 -0.61
C GLY A 125 -2.23 16.85 -1.87
N SER A 126 -1.17 17.01 -2.64
CA SER A 126 -0.97 16.30 -3.90
C SER A 126 0.49 15.93 -4.09
N GLY A 127 0.72 14.96 -4.94
CA GLY A 127 2.07 14.53 -5.29
C GLY A 127 2.05 13.49 -6.40
N ASN A 128 3.23 12.95 -6.68
CA ASN A 128 3.41 11.89 -7.66
C ASN A 128 3.57 10.52 -6.99
N GLY A 129 3.51 9.49 -7.80
CA GLY A 129 3.71 8.11 -7.37
C GLY A 129 3.77 7.17 -8.56
N TYR A 130 3.57 5.90 -8.28
CA TYR A 130 3.49 4.85 -9.29
C TYR A 130 2.34 3.91 -8.99
N TYR A 131 1.63 3.52 -10.03
CA TYR A 131 0.74 2.36 -10.02
C TYR A 131 1.46 1.20 -10.69
N ILE A 132 1.45 0.04 -10.05
CA ILE A 132 2.21 -1.13 -10.45
C ILE A 132 1.29 -2.35 -10.41
N THR A 133 1.21 -3.06 -11.53
CA THR A 133 0.44 -4.30 -11.68
C THR A 133 0.93 -5.08 -12.89
N ASN A 134 0.72 -6.38 -12.91
CA ASN A 134 1.03 -7.27 -14.06
C ASN A 134 2.45 -7.13 -14.63
N GLY A 135 3.45 -6.86 -13.78
CA GLY A 135 4.85 -6.74 -14.20
C GLY A 135 5.23 -5.38 -14.78
N TYR A 136 4.34 -4.39 -14.73
CA TYR A 136 4.57 -3.03 -15.24
C TYR A 136 4.24 -1.98 -14.20
N ALA A 137 4.87 -0.82 -14.32
CA ALA A 137 4.60 0.37 -13.54
C ALA A 137 4.36 1.57 -14.45
N VAL A 138 3.47 2.47 -14.04
CA VAL A 138 3.24 3.76 -14.68
C VAL A 138 3.26 4.87 -13.65
N PRO A 139 3.74 6.08 -14.01
CA PRO A 139 3.66 7.24 -13.14
C PRO A 139 2.20 7.67 -12.96
N ILE A 140 1.87 8.07 -11.73
CA ILE A 140 0.55 8.58 -11.37
C ILE A 140 0.67 9.84 -10.53
N LEU A 141 -0.42 10.57 -10.43
CA LEU A 141 -0.61 11.66 -9.48
C LEU A 141 -1.59 11.23 -8.40
N TRP A 142 -1.39 11.73 -7.20
CA TRP A 142 -2.35 11.57 -6.12
C TRP A 142 -2.78 12.95 -5.59
N ASN A 143 -4.04 13.04 -5.15
CA ASN A 143 -4.59 14.21 -4.49
C ASN A 143 -5.50 13.79 -3.34
N LYS A 144 -5.35 14.48 -2.20
CA LYS A 144 -6.18 14.34 -1.02
C LYS A 144 -6.44 15.72 -0.42
N GLU A 145 -7.66 16.19 -0.51
CA GLU A 145 -8.06 17.57 -0.17
C GLU A 145 -8.10 17.81 1.35
N SER A 146 -8.51 16.81 2.12
CA SER A 146 -8.63 16.91 3.57
C SER A 146 -8.43 15.55 4.24
N ARG A 147 -8.40 15.53 5.56
CA ARG A 147 -8.30 14.29 6.34
C ARG A 147 -9.48 13.34 6.05
N GLU A 148 -10.66 13.86 5.85
CA GLU A 148 -11.90 13.13 5.59
C GLU A 148 -12.06 12.71 4.12
N SER A 149 -11.37 13.41 3.21
CA SER A 149 -11.44 13.12 1.77
C SER A 149 -10.75 11.82 1.44
N LYS A 150 -11.25 11.13 0.40
CA LYS A 150 -10.53 10.01 -0.22
C LYS A 150 -9.33 10.52 -0.97
N THR A 151 -8.26 9.73 -1.01
CA THR A 151 -7.17 9.96 -1.94
C THR A 151 -7.63 9.57 -3.34
N LYS A 152 -7.49 10.50 -4.29
CA LYS A 152 -7.73 10.26 -5.72
C LYS A 152 -6.40 9.98 -6.40
N TYR A 153 -6.40 8.99 -7.28
CA TYR A 153 -5.24 8.64 -8.11
C TYR A 153 -5.61 8.84 -9.56
N THR A 154 -4.77 9.54 -10.31
CA THR A 154 -4.96 9.77 -11.75
C THR A 154 -3.69 9.45 -12.51
N TYR A 155 -3.83 9.03 -13.77
CA TYR A 155 -2.73 9.02 -14.71
C TYR A 155 -2.30 10.46 -15.06
N LEU A 156 -1.20 10.61 -15.79
CA LEU A 156 -0.67 11.94 -16.15
C LEU A 156 -1.60 12.71 -17.09
N ASP A 157 -2.46 12.04 -17.82
CA ASP A 157 -3.48 12.62 -18.68
C ASP A 157 -4.73 13.11 -17.92
N GLY A 158 -4.77 12.87 -16.59
CA GLY A 158 -5.88 13.25 -15.72
C GLY A 158 -6.98 12.19 -15.62
N SER A 159 -6.93 11.10 -16.38
CA SER A 159 -7.89 10.00 -16.24
C SER A 159 -7.70 9.25 -14.93
N GLU A 160 -8.79 8.70 -14.38
CA GLU A 160 -8.77 8.00 -13.10
C GLU A 160 -8.01 6.68 -13.20
N VAL A 161 -7.20 6.37 -12.18
CA VAL A 161 -6.56 5.07 -12.05
C VAL A 161 -7.58 4.04 -11.58
N LEU A 162 -7.88 3.09 -12.45
CA LEU A 162 -8.63 1.89 -12.10
C LEU A 162 -7.63 0.76 -11.80
N LEU A 163 -7.95 -0.06 -10.83
CA LEU A 163 -7.09 -1.14 -10.37
C LEU A 163 -7.54 -2.48 -10.95
N ASN A 164 -6.62 -3.41 -11.08
CA ASN A 164 -6.95 -4.80 -11.33
C ASN A 164 -7.65 -5.41 -10.12
N ASP A 165 -8.58 -6.33 -10.37
CA ASP A 165 -9.25 -7.07 -9.31
C ASP A 165 -8.22 -7.85 -8.48
N GLY A 166 -8.37 -7.77 -7.16
CA GLY A 166 -7.45 -8.35 -6.19
C GLY A 166 -7.02 -7.36 -5.10
N ASN A 167 -6.11 -7.80 -4.25
CA ASN A 167 -5.62 -6.96 -3.15
C ASN A 167 -4.64 -5.87 -3.64
N THR A 168 -4.64 -4.75 -2.93
CA THR A 168 -3.80 -3.59 -3.23
C THR A 168 -2.96 -3.21 -2.02
N TYR A 169 -1.67 -3.05 -2.23
CA TYR A 169 -0.75 -2.50 -1.24
C TYR A 169 -0.48 -1.03 -1.56
N ILE A 170 -0.84 -0.12 -0.65
CA ILE A 170 -0.49 1.30 -0.75
C ILE A 170 0.72 1.55 0.12
N GLN A 171 1.83 1.90 -0.52
CA GLN A 171 3.11 2.16 0.12
C GLN A 171 3.37 3.67 0.15
N LEU A 172 3.29 4.28 1.33
CA LEU A 172 3.73 5.65 1.52
C LEU A 172 5.26 5.67 1.54
N GLN A 173 5.87 6.49 0.70
CA GLN A 173 7.32 6.63 0.64
C GLN A 173 7.73 8.10 0.67
N SER A 174 8.74 8.42 1.48
CA SER A 174 9.31 9.76 1.49
C SER A 174 9.85 10.16 0.13
N THR A 175 9.58 11.41 -0.29
CA THR A 175 10.17 12.00 -1.51
C THR A 175 11.70 12.02 -1.47
N ASN A 176 12.29 12.02 -0.28
CA ASN A 176 13.74 12.03 -0.06
C ASN A 176 14.38 10.63 -0.21
N GLN A 177 13.60 9.59 -0.41
CA GLN A 177 14.10 8.23 -0.56
C GLN A 177 14.01 7.75 -2.01
N ALA A 178 15.04 7.04 -2.46
CA ALA A 178 15.06 6.46 -3.78
C ALA A 178 14.04 5.31 -3.89
N LEU A 179 13.35 5.25 -5.03
CA LEU A 179 12.55 4.11 -5.46
C LEU A 179 13.29 3.44 -6.63
N THR A 180 13.45 2.14 -6.57
CA THR A 180 14.03 1.38 -7.68
C THR A 180 12.95 0.46 -8.26
N ILE A 181 12.75 0.56 -9.58
CA ILE A 181 11.85 -0.31 -10.36
C ILE A 181 12.65 -0.87 -11.53
N THR A 182 12.70 -2.20 -11.67
CA THR A 182 13.50 -2.91 -12.69
C THR A 182 12.75 -4.13 -13.24
#